data_4e5b4f48db6e9c6df472f9b1c75b7edb
#
_entry.id   4e5b4f48db6e9c6df472f9b1c75b7edb
#
_cell.length_a   1.000
_cell.length_b   1.000
_cell.length_c   1.000
_cell.angle_alpha   90.00
_cell.angle_beta   90.00
_cell.angle_gamma   90.00
#
_symmetry.space_group_name_H-M   'P 1'
#
loop_
_entity.id
_entity.type
_entity.pdbx_description
1 polymer ?
#
loop_
_entity_poly.entity_id
_entity_poly.type
_entity_poly.pdbx_seq_one_letter_code
_entity_poly.pdbx_strand_id
1 'polypeptide(L)'
;NDKFMEYVDVEGLIQPILTIIVNARESGSVDRIVGEEGSLLQKGDTILVLENPDLIHNIEEQRDDLEKQLISFREKEIEMEQKSLTLQQQTLQTNYELARLQKSFNLDKEEYKMGIKSKAQLEVAEDEYNYNVKKAKLQRESLRQDSVVAIIRKDLIHNDRERERKKYERACERLDNLVIKAPVAGQLSFVKVTPGQQVSSNQGIAEIKVLDQYKIHTSLSEYYIDRITT
;
A
#
# COMPACT_ATOMS: atom_id res chain seq x y z
N ASN A 1 72.35 22.58 -0.37
CA ASN A 1 71.25 22.97 -1.36
C ASN A 1 69.96 23.13 -0.58
N ASP A 2 69.76 24.34 -0.06
CA ASP A 2 68.44 24.69 0.47
C ASP A 2 67.42 24.83 -0.69
N LYS A 3 66.27 24.16 -0.60
CA LYS A 3 65.18 24.34 -1.57
C LYS A 3 64.58 25.73 -1.36
N PHE A 4 64.66 26.57 -2.37
CA PHE A 4 64.00 27.87 -2.38
C PHE A 4 62.49 27.62 -2.48
N MET A 5 61.75 28.08 -1.48
CA MET A 5 60.28 28.03 -1.49
C MET A 5 59.74 29.43 -1.74
N GLU A 6 59.02 29.61 -2.82
CA GLU A 6 58.29 30.82 -3.14
C GLU A 6 56.86 30.70 -2.59
N TYR A 7 56.42 31.68 -1.84
CA TYR A 7 55.08 31.76 -1.30
C TYR A 7 54.31 32.81 -2.06
N VAL A 8 53.05 32.46 -2.44
CA VAL A 8 52.14 33.38 -3.08
C VAL A 8 50.94 33.56 -2.17
N ASP A 9 50.68 34.77 -1.72
CA ASP A 9 49.50 35.08 -0.93
C ASP A 9 48.27 35.13 -1.87
N VAL A 10 47.26 34.36 -1.55
CA VAL A 10 46.02 34.27 -2.33
C VAL A 10 44.82 34.44 -1.42
N GLU A 11 43.84 35.18 -1.89
CA GLU A 11 42.54 35.25 -1.24
C GLU A 11 41.69 34.02 -1.61
N GLY A 12 41.13 33.35 -0.61
CA GLY A 12 40.28 32.17 -0.79
C GLY A 12 38.90 32.36 -0.16
N LEU A 13 37.86 31.98 -0.90
CA LEU A 13 36.51 31.96 -0.39
C LEU A 13 36.16 30.55 0.11
N ILE A 14 35.87 30.43 1.40
CA ILE A 14 35.44 29.17 2.02
C ILE A 14 33.96 28.95 1.68
N GLN A 15 33.64 27.81 1.08
CA GLN A 15 32.29 27.42 0.74
C GLN A 15 32.00 25.99 1.20
N PRO A 16 30.78 25.67 1.66
CA PRO A 16 30.41 24.30 1.92
C PRO A 16 30.43 23.47 0.62
N ILE A 17 30.87 22.22 0.71
CA ILE A 17 30.97 21.33 -0.46
C ILE A 17 29.58 20.97 -0.97
N LEU A 18 28.61 20.76 -0.06
CA LEU A 18 27.26 20.33 -0.41
C LEU A 18 26.22 21.39 -0.03
N THR A 19 25.42 21.74 -1.01
CA THR A 19 24.25 22.60 -0.86
C THR A 19 23.04 21.87 -1.42
N ILE A 20 21.96 21.81 -0.64
CA ILE A 20 20.73 21.09 -1.00
C ILE A 20 19.61 22.10 -1.19
N ILE A 21 18.98 22.06 -2.36
CA ILE A 21 17.76 22.83 -2.65
C ILE A 21 16.56 21.99 -2.15
N VAL A 22 15.75 22.59 -1.29
CA VAL A 22 14.51 22.00 -0.80
C VAL A 22 13.38 22.44 -1.73
N ASN A 23 12.73 21.48 -2.35
CA ASN A 23 11.62 21.71 -3.26
C ASN A 23 10.28 21.39 -2.60
N ALA A 24 9.24 22.14 -2.94
CA ALA A 24 7.87 21.80 -2.58
C ALA A 24 7.44 20.51 -3.29
N ARG A 25 6.87 19.57 -2.55
CA ARG A 25 6.32 18.32 -3.12
C ARG A 25 4.90 18.48 -3.62
N GLU A 26 4.14 19.36 -2.95
CA GLU A 26 2.76 19.73 -3.31
C GLU A 26 2.68 21.22 -3.60
N SER A 27 1.67 21.63 -4.37
CA SER A 27 1.35 23.04 -4.59
C SER A 27 0.51 23.57 -3.43
N GLY A 28 0.62 24.88 -3.17
CA GLY A 28 -0.17 25.56 -2.14
C GLY A 28 0.28 26.98 -1.92
N SER A 29 -0.42 27.75 -1.09
CA SER A 29 0.02 29.03 -0.60
C SER A 29 0.87 28.88 0.66
N VAL A 30 1.87 29.72 0.85
CA VAL A 30 2.70 29.71 2.07
C VAL A 30 1.87 30.28 3.23
N ASP A 31 1.51 29.41 4.18
CA ASP A 31 0.82 29.82 5.42
C ASP A 31 1.81 30.55 6.33
N ARG A 32 2.88 29.87 6.71
CA ARG A 32 3.91 30.45 7.60
C ARG A 32 5.28 29.85 7.35
N ILE A 33 6.31 30.66 7.58
CA ILE A 33 7.71 30.26 7.60
C ILE A 33 8.12 30.05 9.05
N VAL A 34 8.65 28.88 9.39
CA VAL A 34 9.06 28.48 10.73
C VAL A 34 10.58 28.56 10.89
N GLY A 35 11.31 28.16 9.84
CA GLY A 35 12.78 28.19 9.85
C GLY A 35 13.31 29.61 9.65
N GLU A 36 14.19 30.06 10.53
CA GLU A 36 14.88 31.35 10.41
C GLU A 36 16.13 31.18 9.53
N GLU A 37 16.38 32.16 8.64
CA GLU A 37 17.59 32.17 7.83
C GLU A 37 18.83 32.25 8.71
N GLY A 38 19.84 31.44 8.39
CA GLY A 38 21.06 31.29 9.19
C GLY A 38 20.97 30.28 10.33
N SER A 39 19.78 29.79 10.69
CA SER A 39 19.59 28.81 11.76
C SER A 39 20.14 27.43 11.38
N LEU A 40 20.57 26.67 12.39
CA LEU A 40 20.96 25.26 12.25
C LEU A 40 19.72 24.38 12.38
N LEU A 41 19.46 23.59 11.34
CA LEU A 41 18.35 22.65 11.27
C LEU A 41 18.87 21.21 11.43
N GLN A 42 18.07 20.39 12.10
CA GLN A 42 18.22 18.94 12.08
C GLN A 42 17.37 18.33 10.97
N LYS A 43 17.70 17.10 10.57
CA LYS A 43 16.87 16.37 9.64
C LYS A 43 15.46 16.18 10.22
N GLY A 44 14.44 16.64 9.48
CA GLY A 44 13.03 16.56 9.88
C GLY A 44 12.48 17.86 10.49
N ASP A 45 13.30 18.86 10.79
CA ASP A 45 12.85 20.17 11.27
C ASP A 45 11.99 20.87 10.22
N THR A 46 10.90 21.50 10.66
CA THR A 46 9.98 22.22 9.77
C THR A 46 10.58 23.54 9.32
N ILE A 47 10.63 23.76 8.01
CA ILE A 47 11.09 25.02 7.39
C ILE A 47 9.93 25.97 7.19
N LEU A 48 8.86 25.49 6.54
CA LEU A 48 7.63 26.25 6.31
C LEU A 48 6.43 25.32 6.16
N VAL A 49 5.24 25.89 6.24
CA VAL A 49 3.97 25.19 6.07
C VAL A 49 3.23 25.79 4.89
N LEU A 50 2.74 24.95 4.00
CA LEU A 50 1.87 25.31 2.90
C LEU A 50 0.41 25.03 3.30
N GLU A 51 -0.50 25.82 2.76
CA GLU A 51 -1.93 25.63 2.83
C GLU A 51 -2.47 25.31 1.43
N ASN A 52 -3.30 24.26 1.33
CA ASN A 52 -3.99 23.91 0.10
C ASN A 52 -5.40 23.39 0.44
N PRO A 53 -6.40 24.28 0.50
CA PRO A 53 -7.78 23.94 0.83
C PRO A 53 -8.39 22.93 -0.14
N ASP A 54 -8.06 23.00 -1.43
CA ASP A 54 -8.58 22.09 -2.45
C ASP A 54 -8.07 20.65 -2.22
N LEU A 55 -6.80 20.51 -1.82
CA LEU A 55 -6.24 19.20 -1.46
C LEU A 55 -6.91 18.63 -0.22
N ILE A 56 -7.13 19.45 0.81
CA ILE A 56 -7.81 19.05 2.04
C ILE A 56 -9.22 18.55 1.72
N HIS A 57 -9.99 19.36 0.98
CA HIS A 57 -11.36 18.99 0.58
C HIS A 57 -11.41 17.70 -0.26
N ASN A 58 -10.50 17.54 -1.21
CA ASN A 58 -10.40 16.32 -2.03
C ASN A 58 -10.12 15.08 -1.17
N ILE A 59 -9.29 15.21 -0.13
CA ILE A 59 -8.99 14.08 0.78
C ILE A 59 -10.17 13.77 1.69
N GLU A 60 -10.93 14.77 2.12
CA GLU A 60 -12.18 14.57 2.87
C GLU A 60 -13.22 13.82 2.01
N GLU A 61 -13.40 14.19 0.75
CA GLU A 61 -14.26 13.46 -0.18
C GLU A 61 -13.79 12.01 -0.36
N GLN A 62 -12.48 11.78 -0.53
CA GLN A 62 -11.92 10.44 -0.64
C GLN A 62 -12.12 9.60 0.64
N ARG A 63 -12.09 10.23 1.82
CA ARG A 63 -12.41 9.56 3.09
C ARG A 63 -13.86 9.09 3.12
N ASP A 64 -14.79 9.97 2.74
CA ASP A 64 -16.21 9.67 2.74
C ASP A 64 -16.56 8.57 1.71
N ASP A 65 -15.89 8.57 0.57
CA ASP A 65 -16.02 7.52 -0.43
C ASP A 65 -15.45 6.18 0.05
N LEU A 66 -14.29 6.20 0.72
CA LEU A 66 -13.74 5.00 1.34
C LEU A 66 -14.71 4.42 2.39
N GLU A 67 -15.31 5.25 3.24
CA GLU A 67 -16.27 4.80 4.25
C GLU A 67 -17.48 4.09 3.61
N LYS A 68 -18.06 4.68 2.55
CA LYS A 68 -19.14 4.05 1.77
C LYS A 68 -18.72 2.70 1.19
N GLN A 69 -17.51 2.63 0.63
CA GLN A 69 -17.00 1.39 0.06
C GLN A 69 -16.73 0.32 1.13
N LEU A 70 -16.22 0.71 2.30
CA LEU A 70 -16.02 -0.22 3.41
C LEU A 70 -17.33 -0.84 3.90
N ILE A 71 -18.43 -0.08 3.93
CA ILE A 71 -19.77 -0.60 4.24
C ILE A 71 -20.18 -1.62 3.17
N SER A 72 -20.04 -1.30 1.89
CA SER A 72 -20.37 -2.22 0.79
C SER A 72 -19.53 -3.50 0.82
N PHE A 73 -18.24 -3.41 1.14
CA PHE A 73 -17.39 -4.61 1.30
C PHE A 73 -17.85 -5.47 2.47
N ARG A 74 -18.25 -4.86 3.58
CA ARG A 74 -18.77 -5.59 4.74
C ARG A 74 -20.07 -6.32 4.43
N GLU A 75 -20.99 -5.70 3.67
CA GLU A 75 -22.22 -6.33 3.21
C GLU A 75 -21.93 -7.57 2.35
N LYS A 76 -20.99 -7.45 1.42
CA LYS A 76 -20.53 -8.57 0.57
C LYS A 76 -19.85 -9.68 1.38
N GLU A 77 -19.05 -9.34 2.41
CA GLU A 77 -18.46 -10.33 3.30
C GLU A 77 -19.53 -11.13 4.04
N ILE A 78 -20.56 -10.46 4.58
CA ILE A 78 -21.71 -11.11 5.27
C ILE A 78 -22.46 -12.01 4.30
N GLU A 79 -22.72 -11.56 3.06
CA GLU A 79 -23.37 -12.39 2.03
C GLU A 79 -22.56 -13.66 1.73
N MET A 80 -21.23 -13.55 1.60
CA MET A 80 -20.35 -14.69 1.36
C MET A 80 -20.34 -15.67 2.55
N GLU A 81 -20.39 -15.16 3.79
CA GLU A 81 -20.47 -15.99 4.99
C GLU A 81 -21.79 -16.76 5.04
N GLN A 82 -22.93 -16.12 4.78
CA GLN A 82 -24.23 -16.77 4.66
C GLN A 82 -24.24 -17.85 3.57
N LYS A 83 -23.63 -17.53 2.41
CA LYS A 83 -23.50 -18.51 1.33
C LYS A 83 -22.68 -19.73 1.76
N SER A 84 -21.57 -19.51 2.46
CA SER A 84 -20.72 -20.60 2.99
C SER A 84 -21.49 -21.52 3.94
N LEU A 85 -22.27 -20.94 4.87
CA LEU A 85 -23.11 -21.72 5.79
C LEU A 85 -24.17 -22.54 5.04
N THR A 86 -24.80 -21.93 4.03
CA THR A 86 -25.80 -22.64 3.20
C THR A 86 -25.15 -23.84 2.47
N LEU A 87 -23.97 -23.66 1.89
CA LEU A 87 -23.25 -24.75 1.21
C LEU A 87 -22.85 -25.86 2.19
N GLN A 88 -22.46 -25.52 3.41
CA GLN A 88 -22.18 -26.52 4.46
C GLN A 88 -23.42 -27.31 4.85
N GLN A 89 -24.58 -26.66 5.03
CA GLN A 89 -25.84 -27.32 5.32
C GLN A 89 -26.25 -28.28 4.19
N GLN A 90 -26.18 -27.84 2.93
CA GLN A 90 -26.48 -28.66 1.76
C GLN A 90 -25.54 -29.88 1.66
N THR A 91 -24.27 -29.69 1.96
CA THR A 91 -23.27 -30.79 1.99
C THR A 91 -23.63 -31.81 3.06
N LEU A 92 -23.98 -31.34 4.27
CA LEU A 92 -24.38 -32.21 5.37
C LEU A 92 -25.64 -33.01 5.02
N GLN A 93 -26.66 -32.34 4.44
CA GLN A 93 -27.89 -33.00 4.00
C GLN A 93 -27.63 -34.08 2.94
N THR A 94 -26.82 -33.77 1.92
CA THR A 94 -26.46 -34.72 0.86
C THR A 94 -25.73 -35.94 1.42
N ASN A 95 -24.83 -35.74 2.39
CA ASN A 95 -24.11 -36.82 3.04
C ASN A 95 -25.07 -37.71 3.89
N TYR A 96 -26.01 -37.11 4.60
CA TYR A 96 -27.01 -37.79 5.37
C TYR A 96 -27.94 -38.65 4.48
N GLU A 97 -28.43 -38.10 3.38
CA GLU A 97 -29.27 -38.81 2.40
C GLU A 97 -28.51 -40.01 1.81
N LEU A 98 -27.26 -39.86 1.44
CA LEU A 98 -26.40 -40.94 0.97
C LEU A 98 -26.28 -42.05 1.99
N ALA A 99 -25.98 -41.73 3.26
CA ALA A 99 -25.88 -42.73 4.33
C ALA A 99 -27.18 -43.45 4.56
N ARG A 100 -28.32 -42.77 4.49
CA ARG A 100 -29.66 -43.39 4.58
C ARG A 100 -29.95 -44.34 3.43
N LEU A 101 -29.63 -43.96 2.19
CA LEU A 101 -29.83 -44.81 1.00
C LEU A 101 -28.93 -46.05 1.08
N GLN A 102 -27.67 -45.88 1.52
CA GLN A 102 -26.76 -47.02 1.74
C GLN A 102 -27.31 -48.02 2.74
N LYS A 103 -27.88 -47.54 3.86
CA LYS A 103 -28.46 -48.36 4.89
C LYS A 103 -29.71 -49.12 4.36
N SER A 104 -30.56 -48.43 3.62
CA SER A 104 -31.76 -49.04 2.98
C SER A 104 -31.36 -50.14 2.02
N PHE A 105 -30.42 -49.87 1.11
CA PHE A 105 -29.94 -50.90 0.17
C PHE A 105 -29.28 -52.10 0.82
N ASN A 106 -28.56 -51.91 1.92
CA ASN A 106 -27.99 -53.02 2.67
C ASN A 106 -29.07 -53.91 3.30
N LEU A 107 -30.19 -53.29 3.78
CA LEU A 107 -31.35 -54.03 4.26
C LEU A 107 -32.00 -54.87 3.15
N ASP A 108 -32.20 -54.25 1.96
CA ASP A 108 -32.74 -54.93 0.79
C ASP A 108 -31.91 -56.16 0.37
N LYS A 109 -30.57 -56.07 0.47
CA LYS A 109 -29.65 -57.20 0.25
C LYS A 109 -29.79 -58.29 1.28
N GLU A 110 -29.99 -57.97 2.54
CA GLU A 110 -30.19 -58.93 3.61
C GLU A 110 -31.55 -59.66 3.45
N GLU A 111 -32.63 -58.94 3.16
CA GLU A 111 -33.95 -59.48 2.90
C GLU A 111 -33.96 -60.41 1.69
N TYR A 112 -33.20 -60.11 0.63
CA TYR A 112 -32.99 -61.02 -0.49
C TYR A 112 -32.29 -62.31 -0.06
N LYS A 113 -31.22 -62.21 0.75
CA LYS A 113 -30.48 -63.39 1.28
C LYS A 113 -31.40 -64.31 2.13
N MET A 114 -32.34 -63.70 2.86
CA MET A 114 -33.34 -64.44 3.66
C MET A 114 -34.49 -64.99 2.83
N GLY A 115 -34.53 -64.73 1.51
CA GLY A 115 -35.60 -65.19 0.65
C GLY A 115 -36.90 -64.37 0.74
N ILE A 116 -36.88 -63.21 1.40
CA ILE A 116 -38.02 -62.34 1.59
C ILE A 116 -38.31 -61.56 0.32
N LYS A 117 -37.21 -61.08 -0.38
CA LYS A 117 -37.32 -60.35 -1.65
C LYS A 117 -36.91 -61.23 -2.83
N SER A 118 -37.51 -60.98 -4.00
CA SER A 118 -37.14 -61.61 -5.26
C SER A 118 -35.89 -60.95 -5.87
N LYS A 119 -35.23 -61.66 -6.79
CA LYS A 119 -34.07 -61.12 -7.52
C LYS A 119 -34.42 -59.84 -8.29
N ALA A 120 -35.59 -59.80 -8.94
CA ALA A 120 -36.04 -58.62 -9.65
C ALA A 120 -36.23 -57.39 -8.73
N GLN A 121 -36.73 -57.61 -7.51
CA GLN A 121 -36.88 -56.51 -6.53
C GLN A 121 -35.52 -56.01 -6.05
N LEU A 122 -34.50 -56.89 -5.89
CA LEU A 122 -33.16 -56.48 -5.54
C LEU A 122 -32.48 -55.68 -6.69
N GLU A 123 -32.62 -56.11 -7.94
CA GLU A 123 -32.12 -55.40 -9.12
C GLU A 123 -32.67 -53.98 -9.22
N VAL A 124 -33.97 -53.80 -9.02
CA VAL A 124 -34.58 -52.46 -8.98
C VAL A 124 -34.01 -51.59 -7.86
N ALA A 125 -33.87 -52.17 -6.64
CA ALA A 125 -33.27 -51.43 -5.53
C ALA A 125 -31.82 -51.09 -5.77
N GLU A 126 -31.07 -51.96 -6.46
CA GLU A 126 -29.66 -51.70 -6.84
C GLU A 126 -29.55 -50.59 -7.87
N ASP A 127 -30.38 -50.60 -8.89
CA ASP A 127 -30.41 -49.52 -9.92
C ASP A 127 -30.79 -48.15 -9.31
N GLU A 128 -31.79 -48.14 -8.42
CA GLU A 128 -32.18 -46.92 -7.69
C GLU A 128 -31.07 -46.41 -6.80
N TYR A 129 -30.41 -47.32 -6.04
CA TYR A 129 -29.28 -46.94 -5.23
C TYR A 129 -28.13 -46.39 -6.06
N ASN A 130 -27.72 -47.07 -7.15
CA ASN A 130 -26.66 -46.64 -8.03
C ASN A 130 -26.92 -45.29 -8.67
N TYR A 131 -28.15 -45.06 -9.11
CA TYR A 131 -28.58 -43.74 -9.64
C TYR A 131 -28.45 -42.64 -8.59
N ASN A 132 -28.95 -42.85 -7.38
CA ASN A 132 -28.90 -41.89 -6.30
C ASN A 132 -27.44 -41.63 -5.83
N VAL A 133 -26.59 -42.64 -5.80
CA VAL A 133 -25.15 -42.46 -5.52
C VAL A 133 -24.47 -41.58 -6.57
N LYS A 134 -24.75 -41.83 -7.86
CA LYS A 134 -24.21 -40.97 -8.95
C LYS A 134 -24.68 -39.52 -8.83
N LYS A 135 -25.99 -39.34 -8.59
CA LYS A 135 -26.59 -38.01 -8.39
C LYS A 135 -25.94 -37.29 -7.21
N ALA A 136 -25.78 -37.96 -6.05
CA ALA A 136 -25.17 -37.35 -4.88
C ALA A 136 -23.68 -37.04 -5.07
N LYS A 137 -22.94 -37.87 -5.83
CA LYS A 137 -21.54 -37.55 -6.20
C LYS A 137 -21.44 -36.27 -7.02
N LEU A 138 -22.30 -36.10 -8.03
CA LEU A 138 -22.35 -34.88 -8.82
C LEU A 138 -22.73 -33.66 -7.97
N GLN A 139 -23.72 -33.82 -7.07
CA GLN A 139 -24.12 -32.75 -6.17
C GLN A 139 -22.96 -32.33 -5.23
N ARG A 140 -22.23 -33.30 -4.66
CA ARG A 140 -21.07 -33.02 -3.81
C ARG A 140 -19.96 -32.32 -4.58
N GLU A 141 -19.68 -32.69 -5.82
CA GLU A 141 -18.69 -32.05 -6.64
C GLU A 141 -19.09 -30.59 -6.97
N SER A 142 -20.37 -30.36 -7.30
CA SER A 142 -20.91 -29.01 -7.50
C SER A 142 -20.75 -28.15 -6.23
N LEU A 143 -21.14 -28.67 -5.06
CA LEU A 143 -20.99 -27.96 -3.79
C LEU A 143 -19.53 -27.66 -3.44
N ARG A 144 -18.62 -28.59 -3.78
CA ARG A 144 -17.19 -28.38 -3.61
C ARG A 144 -16.67 -27.23 -4.48
N GLN A 145 -17.08 -27.19 -5.75
CA GLN A 145 -16.71 -26.11 -6.67
C GLN A 145 -17.30 -24.76 -6.20
N ASP A 146 -18.57 -24.73 -5.79
CA ASP A 146 -19.20 -23.53 -5.25
C ASP A 146 -18.48 -23.02 -3.99
N SER A 147 -18.02 -23.93 -3.12
CA SER A 147 -17.24 -23.55 -1.94
C SER A 147 -15.90 -22.94 -2.30
N VAL A 148 -15.19 -23.49 -3.30
CA VAL A 148 -13.93 -22.90 -3.80
C VAL A 148 -14.17 -21.51 -4.39
N VAL A 149 -15.23 -21.33 -5.18
CA VAL A 149 -15.60 -20.02 -5.73
C VAL A 149 -15.92 -19.02 -4.61
N ALA A 150 -16.63 -19.45 -3.56
CA ALA A 150 -16.94 -18.57 -2.42
C ALA A 150 -15.67 -18.11 -1.68
N ILE A 151 -14.68 -18.99 -1.49
CA ILE A 151 -13.38 -18.64 -0.90
C ILE A 151 -12.65 -17.61 -1.76
N ILE A 152 -12.53 -17.87 -3.06
CA ILE A 152 -11.86 -16.95 -3.99
C ILE A 152 -12.53 -15.57 -3.98
N ARG A 153 -13.88 -15.52 -3.96
CA ARG A 153 -14.61 -14.25 -3.88
C ARG A 153 -14.33 -13.51 -2.58
N LYS A 154 -14.24 -14.20 -1.46
CA LYS A 154 -13.90 -13.59 -0.17
C LYS A 154 -12.50 -12.98 -0.20
N ASP A 155 -11.52 -13.67 -0.78
CA ASP A 155 -10.17 -13.17 -0.94
C ASP A 155 -10.11 -11.94 -1.86
N LEU A 156 -10.89 -11.92 -2.94
CA LEU A 156 -11.00 -10.76 -3.83
C LEU A 156 -11.57 -9.54 -3.08
N ILE A 157 -12.65 -9.71 -2.31
CA ILE A 157 -13.23 -8.63 -1.50
C ILE A 157 -12.22 -8.09 -0.51
N HIS A 158 -11.45 -8.96 0.16
CA HIS A 158 -10.41 -8.55 1.09
C HIS A 158 -9.31 -7.73 0.38
N ASN A 159 -8.83 -8.20 -0.77
CA ASN A 159 -7.81 -7.50 -1.55
C ASN A 159 -8.29 -6.15 -2.07
N ASP A 160 -9.56 -6.05 -2.51
CA ASP A 160 -10.16 -4.80 -2.96
C ASP A 160 -10.24 -3.78 -1.81
N ARG A 161 -10.67 -4.23 -0.63
CA ARG A 161 -10.69 -3.40 0.58
C ARG A 161 -9.31 -2.84 0.95
N GLU A 162 -8.29 -3.70 0.95
CA GLU A 162 -6.92 -3.27 1.24
C GLU A 162 -6.36 -2.30 0.19
N ARG A 163 -6.74 -2.48 -1.07
CA ARG A 163 -6.36 -1.57 -2.16
C ARG A 163 -6.95 -0.17 -1.96
N GLU A 164 -8.24 -0.09 -1.61
CA GLU A 164 -8.89 1.21 -1.36
C GLU A 164 -8.32 1.91 -0.11
N ARG A 165 -8.03 1.16 0.96
CA ARG A 165 -7.33 1.74 2.13
C ARG A 165 -5.99 2.33 1.76
N LYS A 166 -5.15 1.60 1.04
CA LYS A 166 -3.82 2.08 0.60
C LYS A 166 -3.93 3.29 -0.34
N LYS A 167 -5.00 3.38 -1.12
CA LYS A 167 -5.25 4.54 -1.97
C LYS A 167 -5.50 5.79 -1.11
N TYR A 168 -6.33 5.68 -0.09
CA TYR A 168 -6.58 6.76 0.86
C TYR A 168 -5.35 7.12 1.69
N GLU A 169 -4.59 6.14 2.17
CA GLU A 169 -3.33 6.37 2.90
C GLU A 169 -2.34 7.20 2.07
N ARG A 170 -2.16 6.84 0.78
CA ARG A 170 -1.32 7.65 -0.14
C ARG A 170 -1.86 9.05 -0.38
N ALA A 171 -3.17 9.24 -0.35
CA ALA A 171 -3.75 10.58 -0.43
C ALA A 171 -3.45 11.40 0.84
N CYS A 172 -3.52 10.78 2.02
CA CYS A 172 -3.14 11.43 3.28
C CYS A 172 -1.66 11.82 3.33
N GLU A 173 -0.75 11.00 2.76
CA GLU A 173 0.68 11.35 2.67
C GLU A 173 0.92 12.67 1.94
N ARG A 174 0.02 13.07 1.06
CA ARG A 174 0.10 14.37 0.36
C ARG A 174 -0.14 15.54 1.31
N LEU A 175 -0.95 15.39 2.35
CA LEU A 175 -1.10 16.41 3.39
C LEU A 175 0.18 16.61 4.18
N ASP A 176 0.90 15.52 4.49
CA ASP A 176 2.19 15.60 5.17
C ASP A 176 3.23 16.37 4.33
N ASN A 177 3.11 16.33 3.00
CA ASN A 177 3.98 17.04 2.09
C ASN A 177 3.72 18.57 2.05
N LEU A 178 2.63 19.06 2.64
CA LEU A 178 2.41 20.51 2.83
C LEU A 178 3.30 21.06 3.95
N VAL A 179 3.78 20.23 4.86
CA VAL A 179 4.79 20.61 5.86
C VAL A 179 6.17 20.34 5.29
N ILE A 180 6.85 21.39 4.87
CA ILE A 180 8.17 21.30 4.26
C ILE A 180 9.22 21.17 5.35
N LYS A 181 9.92 20.03 5.34
CA LYS A 181 10.92 19.66 6.35
C LYS A 181 12.32 19.59 5.77
N ALA A 182 13.31 19.82 6.61
CA ALA A 182 14.73 19.69 6.25
C ALA A 182 15.07 18.22 5.92
N PRO A 183 15.55 17.90 4.71
CA PRO A 183 15.91 16.54 4.32
C PRO A 183 17.21 16.06 4.98
N VAL A 184 18.07 16.98 5.39
CA VAL A 184 19.35 16.75 6.04
C VAL A 184 19.59 17.79 7.12
N ALA A 185 20.52 17.50 8.03
CA ALA A 185 21.04 18.48 8.97
C ALA A 185 21.95 19.50 8.25
N GLY A 186 21.85 20.78 8.62
CA GLY A 186 22.66 21.85 8.01
C GLY A 186 22.16 23.24 8.38
N GLN A 187 22.77 24.25 7.81
CA GLN A 187 22.36 25.65 7.98
C GLN A 187 21.37 26.06 6.89
N LEU A 188 20.21 26.59 7.28
CA LEU A 188 19.26 27.20 6.37
C LEU A 188 19.86 28.49 5.78
N SER A 189 20.19 28.48 4.50
CA SER A 189 20.85 29.62 3.85
C SER A 189 19.89 30.76 3.60
N PHE A 190 18.80 30.44 2.93
CA PHE A 190 17.69 31.39 2.65
C PHE A 190 16.42 30.64 2.29
N VAL A 191 15.28 31.36 2.42
CA VAL A 191 13.95 30.92 2.00
C VAL A 191 13.48 31.82 0.87
N LYS A 192 13.23 31.25 -0.32
CA LYS A 192 12.92 31.98 -1.58
C LYS A 192 11.48 32.46 -1.69
N VAL A 193 10.67 32.21 -0.68
CA VAL A 193 9.22 32.47 -0.72
C VAL A 193 8.79 33.31 0.48
N THR A 194 7.67 34.00 0.34
CA THR A 194 7.08 34.85 1.38
C THR A 194 5.70 34.32 1.79
N PRO A 195 5.23 34.57 3.03
CA PRO A 195 3.88 34.23 3.45
C PRO A 195 2.83 34.76 2.48
N GLY A 196 1.82 33.95 2.16
CA GLY A 196 0.77 34.24 1.17
C GLY A 196 1.17 33.98 -0.29
N GLN A 197 2.43 33.70 -0.59
CA GLN A 197 2.89 33.41 -1.96
C GLN A 197 2.43 32.03 -2.40
N GLN A 198 1.96 31.90 -3.65
CA GLN A 198 1.64 30.62 -4.26
C GLN A 198 2.91 29.90 -4.71
N VAL A 199 3.00 28.61 -4.33
CA VAL A 199 4.11 27.70 -4.67
C VAL A 199 3.58 26.56 -5.52
N SER A 200 4.32 26.23 -6.58
CA SER A 200 4.03 25.08 -7.43
C SER A 200 4.79 23.84 -6.97
N SER A 201 4.26 22.65 -7.29
CA SER A 201 5.00 21.40 -7.07
C SER A 201 6.35 21.42 -7.81
N ASN A 202 7.39 20.88 -7.17
CA ASN A 202 8.81 20.89 -7.59
C ASN A 202 9.49 22.27 -7.63
N GLN A 203 8.85 23.33 -7.17
CA GLN A 203 9.50 24.63 -7.03
C GLN A 203 10.51 24.60 -5.89
N GLY A 204 11.74 25.13 -6.15
CA GLY A 204 12.77 25.32 -5.12
C GLY A 204 12.39 26.47 -4.17
N ILE A 205 12.24 26.16 -2.90
CA ILE A 205 11.71 27.09 -1.88
C ILE A 205 12.73 27.49 -0.81
N ALA A 206 13.72 26.64 -0.55
CA ALA A 206 14.76 26.92 0.44
C ALA A 206 16.08 26.25 0.04
N GLU A 207 17.15 26.69 0.66
CA GLU A 207 18.50 26.17 0.47
C GLU A 207 19.17 25.86 1.81
N ILE A 208 19.69 24.62 1.94
CA ILE A 208 20.40 24.15 3.13
C ILE A 208 21.86 23.89 2.76
N LYS A 209 22.78 24.49 3.50
CA LYS A 209 24.23 24.25 3.42
C LYS A 209 24.62 23.19 4.45
N VAL A 210 25.19 22.08 3.97
CA VAL A 210 25.73 21.04 4.85
C VAL A 210 27.10 21.49 5.34
N LEU A 211 27.27 21.59 6.66
CA LEU A 211 28.47 22.18 7.29
C LEU A 211 29.56 21.16 7.62
N ASP A 212 29.47 19.94 7.13
CA ASP A 212 30.42 18.87 7.48
C ASP A 212 31.74 19.01 6.75
N GLN A 213 31.76 19.59 5.55
CA GLN A 213 32.92 19.71 4.69
C GLN A 213 32.92 21.04 3.93
N TYR A 214 34.10 21.62 3.83
CA TYR A 214 34.29 22.89 3.14
C TYR A 214 35.31 22.75 2.01
N LYS A 215 35.17 23.57 0.97
CA LYS A 215 36.15 23.78 -0.09
C LYS A 215 36.58 25.23 -0.09
N ILE A 216 37.82 25.45 -0.45
CA ILE A 216 38.38 26.80 -0.63
C ILE A 216 38.43 27.05 -2.14
N HIS A 217 37.73 28.07 -2.59
CA HIS A 217 37.85 28.61 -3.94
C HIS A 217 38.84 29.77 -3.92
N THR A 218 39.89 29.64 -4.69
CA THR A 218 40.87 30.74 -4.86
C THR A 218 41.09 30.99 -6.35
N SER A 219 41.34 32.24 -6.69
CA SER A 219 41.71 32.65 -8.04
C SER A 219 43.20 32.97 -8.05
N LEU A 220 43.94 32.27 -8.88
CA LEU A 220 45.34 32.51 -9.11
C LEU A 220 45.55 33.15 -10.47
N SER A 221 46.53 34.08 -10.55
CA SER A 221 46.93 34.64 -11.86
C SER A 221 47.54 33.54 -12.73
N GLU A 222 47.28 33.55 -14.03
CA GLU A 222 47.86 32.61 -15.01
C GLU A 222 49.39 32.53 -14.94
N TYR A 223 50.05 33.57 -14.45
CA TYR A 223 51.53 33.63 -14.26
C TYR A 223 52.07 32.53 -13.32
N TYR A 224 51.20 31.99 -12.39
CA TYR A 224 51.62 30.98 -11.41
C TYR A 224 51.17 29.56 -11.78
N ILE A 225 50.45 29.38 -12.89
CA ILE A 225 49.83 28.10 -13.24
C ILE A 225 50.88 26.98 -13.43
N ASP A 226 52.02 27.28 -14.07
CA ASP A 226 53.10 26.31 -14.32
C ASP A 226 53.91 25.93 -13.11
N ARG A 227 53.72 26.62 -11.98
CA ARG A 227 54.48 26.44 -10.73
C ARG A 227 53.71 25.69 -9.64
N ILE A 228 52.42 25.41 -9.88
CA ILE A 228 51.55 24.68 -8.94
C ILE A 228 51.59 23.21 -9.28
N THR A 229 52.11 22.41 -8.35
CA THR A 229 52.00 20.95 -8.40
C THR A 229 50.92 20.50 -7.43
N THR A 230 49.93 19.73 -7.90
CA THR A 230 48.87 19.10 -7.07
C THR A 230 49.44 17.92 -6.28
#